data_8b78a054186b4ba5dd96f1d70f9e7b6c
#
_entry.id   8b78a054186b4ba5dd96f1d70f9e7b6c
#
_cell.length_a   1.000
_cell.length_b   1.000
_cell.length_c   1.000
_cell.angle_alpha   90.00
_cell.angle_beta   90.00
_cell.angle_gamma   90.00
#
_symmetry.space_group_name_H-M   'P 1'
#
loop_
_entity.id
_entity.type
_entity.pdbx_description
1 polymer ?
#
loop_
_entity_poly.entity_id
_entity_poly.type
_entity_poly.pdbx_seq_one_letter_code
_entity_poly.pdbx_strand_id
1 'polypeptide(L)'
;MFKMWFVKQMKKIILYFKALNRQRNHKTHELKRRLKLYKLSKNIPDKRGKPFDSSSVKRILFPFLDLGIGDAVCHTGMWRELKKAGYIVQIAAEERNRALFEKIVDIDEIFIIDINELNSISQIETDLIINPYAWMKRKELFSVQLLQKTQYKYAMSFGGWLNKPYNLQLPAEGDFHITDPQKKMLTALNIHRKHLSYSLPALPSHEETINEYLLPFKGKKWIVINPFASVDERSLSREQLVSLISKISEPKDNHIFIVGERKKTEKLNIQDPAVSVSIFPSLWDTIALIKQADLVISVDTAIVHIACALDKKLVAIYYSMLLDHNKNYEGNKIFGPIGENAKQLIFNKYDRKIDINLIATEAKNILDGKCVIEEKDKYL
;
A
#
# COMPACT_ATOMS: atom_id res chain seq x y z
N MET A 1 16.86 -32.16 34.22
CA MET A 1 17.76 -31.30 33.42
C MET A 1 18.06 -31.88 32.03
N PHE A 2 18.49 -33.11 31.86
CA PHE A 2 18.89 -33.75 30.59
C PHE A 2 17.74 -33.83 29.56
N LYS A 3 16.52 -34.22 29.96
CA LYS A 3 15.32 -34.25 29.03
C LYS A 3 14.98 -32.89 28.45
N MET A 4 15.06 -31.82 29.24
CA MET A 4 14.79 -30.45 28.78
C MET A 4 15.86 -29.95 27.82
N TRP A 5 17.14 -30.25 28.07
CA TRP A 5 18.24 -29.92 27.19
C TRP A 5 18.09 -30.65 25.83
N PHE A 6 17.80 -31.95 25.85
CA PHE A 6 17.62 -32.76 24.66
C PHE A 6 16.46 -32.23 23.79
N VAL A 7 15.30 -31.91 24.39
CA VAL A 7 14.15 -31.30 23.68
C VAL A 7 14.51 -29.96 23.06
N LYS A 8 15.34 -29.16 23.74
CA LYS A 8 15.81 -27.86 23.22
C LYS A 8 16.73 -28.02 22.00
N GLN A 9 17.62 -29.04 22.04
CA GLN A 9 18.51 -29.36 20.91
C GLN A 9 17.70 -29.92 19.70
N MET A 10 16.76 -30.82 19.96
CA MET A 10 15.89 -31.36 18.90
C MET A 10 15.05 -30.27 18.24
N LYS A 11 14.51 -29.31 19.00
CA LYS A 11 13.81 -28.14 18.43
C LYS A 11 14.72 -27.30 17.55
N LYS A 12 16.00 -27.07 17.94
CA LYS A 12 16.96 -26.35 17.09
C LYS A 12 17.25 -27.09 15.78
N ILE A 13 17.44 -28.40 15.85
CA ILE A 13 17.66 -29.25 14.66
C ILE A 13 16.45 -29.22 13.72
N ILE A 14 15.25 -29.36 14.26
CA ILE A 14 14.00 -29.28 13.46
C ILE A 14 13.87 -27.89 12.80
N LEU A 15 14.17 -26.81 13.51
CA LEU A 15 14.14 -25.45 12.99
C LEU A 15 15.18 -25.27 11.87
N TYR A 16 16.38 -25.82 12.04
CA TYR A 16 17.43 -25.81 11.02
C TYR A 16 16.98 -26.54 9.74
N PHE A 17 16.43 -27.74 9.84
CA PHE A 17 15.91 -28.49 8.69
C PHE A 17 14.72 -27.78 8.03
N LYS A 18 13.84 -27.16 8.83
CA LYS A 18 12.75 -26.32 8.28
C LYS A 18 13.30 -25.11 7.52
N ALA A 19 14.35 -24.46 8.01
CA ALA A 19 15.00 -23.34 7.34
C ALA A 19 15.65 -23.78 6.02
N LEU A 20 16.40 -24.90 6.01
CA LEU A 20 16.99 -25.46 4.79
C LEU A 20 15.91 -25.83 3.75
N ASN A 21 14.83 -26.46 4.18
CA ASN A 21 13.71 -26.80 3.28
C ASN A 21 13.05 -25.56 2.72
N ARG A 22 12.84 -24.51 3.52
CA ARG A 22 12.32 -23.22 3.04
C ARG A 22 13.26 -22.60 1.99
N GLN A 23 14.56 -22.62 2.25
CA GLN A 23 15.55 -22.06 1.32
C GLN A 23 15.59 -22.84 0.00
N ARG A 24 15.54 -24.18 0.05
CA ARG A 24 15.48 -25.05 -1.13
C ARG A 24 14.18 -24.78 -1.93
N ASN A 25 13.04 -24.75 -1.26
CA ASN A 25 11.76 -24.47 -1.90
C ASN A 25 11.76 -23.08 -2.53
N HIS A 26 12.31 -22.08 -1.85
CA HIS A 26 12.45 -20.72 -2.39
C HIS A 26 13.29 -20.71 -3.68
N LYS A 27 14.46 -21.38 -3.71
CA LYS A 27 15.29 -21.49 -4.92
C LYS A 27 14.54 -22.17 -6.06
N THR A 28 13.83 -23.25 -5.77
CA THR A 28 13.04 -24.00 -6.78
C THR A 28 11.89 -23.14 -7.33
N HIS A 29 11.17 -22.42 -6.48
CA HIS A 29 10.10 -21.50 -6.89
C HIS A 29 10.67 -20.35 -7.74
N GLU A 30 11.79 -19.78 -7.34
CA GLU A 30 12.45 -18.72 -8.11
C GLU A 30 12.91 -19.21 -9.50
N LEU A 31 13.48 -20.39 -9.58
CA LEU A 31 13.87 -20.99 -10.87
C LEU A 31 12.63 -21.21 -11.77
N LYS A 32 11.56 -21.79 -11.23
CA LYS A 32 10.30 -21.99 -11.97
C LYS A 32 9.73 -20.65 -12.46
N ARG A 33 9.75 -19.60 -11.61
CA ARG A 33 9.31 -18.26 -11.97
C ARG A 33 10.14 -17.70 -13.14
N ARG A 34 11.48 -17.76 -13.05
CA ARG A 34 12.38 -17.28 -14.10
C ARG A 34 12.18 -18.02 -15.42
N LEU A 35 11.99 -19.34 -15.36
CA LEU A 35 11.67 -20.14 -16.54
C LEU A 35 10.32 -19.72 -17.16
N LYS A 36 9.31 -19.43 -16.34
CA LYS A 36 8.02 -18.94 -16.82
C LYS A 36 8.17 -17.55 -17.46
N LEU A 37 8.88 -16.63 -16.83
CA LEU A 37 9.17 -15.30 -17.39
C LEU A 37 9.94 -15.42 -18.73
N TYR A 38 10.96 -16.28 -18.79
CA TYR A 38 11.71 -16.53 -20.03
C TYR A 38 10.79 -17.05 -21.15
N LYS A 39 9.93 -18.03 -20.86
CA LYS A 39 8.97 -18.55 -21.84
C LYS A 39 8.02 -17.45 -22.34
N LEU A 40 7.46 -16.66 -21.43
CA LEU A 40 6.60 -15.52 -21.78
C LEU A 40 7.33 -14.48 -22.62
N SER A 41 8.60 -14.20 -22.31
CA SER A 41 9.39 -13.20 -23.04
C SER A 41 9.72 -13.56 -24.49
N LYS A 42 9.59 -14.83 -24.88
CA LYS A 42 9.89 -15.24 -26.27
C LYS A 42 9.07 -14.46 -27.31
N ASN A 43 7.80 -14.23 -27.02
CA ASN A 43 6.85 -13.55 -27.90
C ASN A 43 6.75 -12.04 -27.65
N ILE A 44 7.65 -11.48 -26.82
CA ILE A 44 7.69 -10.03 -26.57
C ILE A 44 8.86 -9.43 -27.33
N PRO A 45 8.67 -8.27 -27.99
CA PRO A 45 9.76 -7.58 -28.70
C PRO A 45 10.95 -7.27 -27.79
N ASP A 46 12.15 -7.36 -28.32
CA ASP A 46 13.36 -6.91 -27.61
C ASP A 46 13.48 -5.38 -27.72
N LYS A 47 13.38 -4.72 -26.57
CA LYS A 47 13.46 -3.26 -26.47
C LYS A 47 14.77 -2.78 -25.84
N ARG A 48 15.63 -3.69 -25.40
CA ARG A 48 16.91 -3.35 -24.76
C ARG A 48 17.78 -2.51 -25.69
N GLY A 49 18.34 -1.43 -25.16
CA GLY A 49 19.21 -0.52 -25.91
C GLY A 49 18.52 0.28 -27.00
N LYS A 50 17.21 0.10 -27.22
CA LYS A 50 16.44 0.96 -28.13
C LYS A 50 16.17 2.29 -27.46
N PRO A 51 16.32 3.42 -28.19
CA PRO A 51 16.11 4.74 -27.61
C PRO A 51 14.69 4.89 -27.09
N PHE A 52 14.55 5.63 -26.01
CA PHE A 52 13.29 6.08 -25.45
C PHE A 52 13.11 7.57 -25.76
N ASP A 53 12.04 7.90 -26.47
CA ASP A 53 11.68 9.26 -26.81
C ASP A 53 10.37 9.64 -26.11
N SER A 54 10.46 10.42 -25.04
CA SER A 54 9.31 10.87 -24.25
C SER A 54 8.39 11.81 -25.02
N SER A 55 8.89 12.53 -26.02
CA SER A 55 8.10 13.51 -26.78
C SER A 55 7.02 12.85 -27.65
N SER A 56 7.20 11.57 -28.00
CA SER A 56 6.26 10.80 -28.79
C SER A 56 5.26 9.97 -27.96
N VAL A 57 5.24 10.16 -26.63
CA VAL A 57 4.33 9.48 -25.71
C VAL A 57 3.11 10.36 -25.42
N LYS A 58 1.92 9.79 -25.54
CA LYS A 58 0.65 10.41 -25.13
C LYS A 58 -0.12 9.54 -24.14
N ARG A 59 -0.21 8.23 -24.40
CA ARG A 59 -0.93 7.28 -23.56
C ARG A 59 0.05 6.48 -22.73
N ILE A 60 -0.22 6.38 -21.44
CA ILE A 60 0.61 5.67 -20.48
C ILE A 60 -0.23 4.64 -19.73
N LEU A 61 0.10 3.37 -19.89
CA LEU A 61 -0.57 2.26 -19.23
C LEU A 61 0.22 1.78 -18.01
N PHE A 62 -0.50 1.63 -16.89
CA PHE A 62 0.00 1.02 -15.67
C PHE A 62 -0.62 -0.36 -15.47
N PRO A 63 0.18 -1.44 -15.42
CA PRO A 63 -0.28 -2.76 -15.00
C PRO A 63 -0.48 -2.79 -13.48
N PHE A 64 -1.75 -2.65 -13.07
CA PHE A 64 -2.14 -2.63 -11.65
C PHE A 64 -2.80 -3.94 -11.25
N LEU A 65 -2.07 -5.06 -11.43
CA LEU A 65 -2.55 -6.43 -11.24
C LEU A 65 -1.98 -7.04 -9.96
N ASP A 66 -2.82 -7.75 -9.21
CA ASP A 66 -2.52 -8.35 -7.90
C ASP A 66 -2.03 -7.31 -6.87
N LEU A 67 -2.53 -6.07 -6.98
CA LEU A 67 -2.23 -4.94 -6.11
C LEU A 67 -3.48 -4.54 -5.32
N GLY A 68 -3.27 -3.97 -4.13
CA GLY A 68 -4.34 -3.55 -3.23
C GLY A 68 -4.69 -2.08 -3.35
N ILE A 69 -5.72 -1.66 -2.61
CA ILE A 69 -6.17 -0.27 -2.53
C ILE A 69 -5.04 0.66 -2.03
N GLY A 70 -4.25 0.21 -1.05
CA GLY A 70 -3.12 0.99 -0.53
C GLY A 70 -2.08 1.28 -1.59
N ASP A 71 -1.73 0.26 -2.41
CA ASP A 71 -0.82 0.43 -3.55
C ASP A 71 -1.38 1.46 -4.55
N ALA A 72 -2.70 1.46 -4.80
CA ALA A 72 -3.35 2.42 -5.69
C ALA A 72 -3.20 3.85 -5.17
N VAL A 73 -3.53 4.08 -3.90
CA VAL A 73 -3.43 5.40 -3.27
C VAL A 73 -1.99 5.93 -3.34
N CYS A 74 -0.99 5.07 -3.14
CA CYS A 74 0.43 5.44 -3.28
C CYS A 74 0.81 5.95 -4.68
N HIS A 75 0.02 5.66 -5.73
CA HIS A 75 0.30 6.09 -7.11
C HIS A 75 -0.48 7.32 -7.56
N THR A 76 -1.50 7.73 -6.81
CA THR A 76 -2.38 8.86 -7.19
C THR A 76 -1.61 10.14 -7.45
N GLY A 77 -0.55 10.40 -6.68
CA GLY A 77 0.31 11.55 -6.90
C GLY A 77 1.05 11.51 -8.25
N MET A 78 1.55 10.35 -8.66
CA MET A 78 2.18 10.17 -9.96
C MET A 78 1.19 10.36 -11.10
N TRP A 79 0.00 9.76 -11.02
CA TRP A 79 -1.04 9.91 -12.05
C TRP A 79 -1.47 11.37 -12.20
N ARG A 80 -1.65 12.08 -11.09
CA ARG A 80 -1.94 13.52 -11.09
C ARG A 80 -0.88 14.34 -11.83
N GLU A 81 0.41 14.06 -11.59
CA GLU A 81 1.48 14.79 -12.26
C GLU A 81 1.57 14.46 -13.75
N LEU A 82 1.29 13.22 -14.16
CA LEU A 82 1.16 12.83 -15.55
C LEU A 82 -0.02 13.53 -16.23
N LYS A 83 -1.18 13.55 -15.57
CA LYS A 83 -2.38 14.22 -16.08
C LYS A 83 -2.15 15.72 -16.28
N LYS A 84 -1.52 16.40 -15.31
CA LYS A 84 -1.13 17.81 -15.43
C LYS A 84 -0.17 18.07 -16.59
N ALA A 85 0.68 17.11 -16.93
CA ALA A 85 1.61 17.21 -18.05
C ALA A 85 0.95 16.85 -19.40
N GLY A 86 -0.36 16.56 -19.43
CA GLY A 86 -1.13 16.33 -20.64
C GLY A 86 -1.14 14.88 -21.12
N TYR A 87 -0.65 13.93 -20.31
CA TYR A 87 -0.72 12.51 -20.65
C TYR A 87 -2.12 11.93 -20.40
N ILE A 88 -2.48 10.92 -21.18
CA ILE A 88 -3.65 10.07 -20.98
C ILE A 88 -3.22 8.90 -20.11
N VAL A 89 -3.79 8.81 -18.91
CA VAL A 89 -3.46 7.77 -17.92
C VAL A 89 -4.41 6.60 -18.05
N GLN A 90 -3.85 5.44 -18.37
CA GLN A 90 -4.57 4.17 -18.54
C GLN A 90 -4.18 3.20 -17.43
N ILE A 91 -5.15 2.51 -16.84
CA ILE A 91 -4.91 1.52 -15.79
C ILE A 91 -5.46 0.16 -16.22
N ALA A 92 -4.65 -0.88 -16.14
CA ALA A 92 -5.11 -2.26 -16.22
C ALA A 92 -5.24 -2.83 -14.80
N ALA A 93 -6.46 -3.09 -14.35
CA ALA A 93 -6.77 -3.43 -12.97
C ALA A 93 -7.74 -4.60 -12.83
N GLU A 94 -7.80 -5.18 -11.64
CA GLU A 94 -8.80 -6.20 -11.29
C GLU A 94 -10.12 -5.54 -10.85
N GLU A 95 -11.23 -6.28 -10.98
CA GLU A 95 -12.58 -5.85 -10.60
C GLU A 95 -12.66 -5.29 -9.18
N ARG A 96 -11.95 -5.90 -8.23
CA ARG A 96 -11.92 -5.47 -6.81
C ARG A 96 -11.44 -4.02 -6.60
N ASN A 97 -10.74 -3.45 -7.56
CA ASN A 97 -10.20 -2.08 -7.50
C ASN A 97 -11.04 -1.08 -8.32
N ARG A 98 -12.03 -1.55 -9.11
CA ARG A 98 -12.85 -0.71 -9.99
C ARG A 98 -13.47 0.48 -9.27
N ALA A 99 -14.16 0.22 -8.15
CA ALA A 99 -14.87 1.26 -7.40
C ALA A 99 -13.96 2.40 -6.90
N LEU A 100 -12.66 2.12 -6.69
CA LEU A 100 -11.68 3.15 -6.37
C LEU A 100 -11.30 3.93 -7.64
N PHE A 101 -10.88 3.24 -8.69
CA PHE A 101 -10.30 3.87 -9.88
C PHE A 101 -11.30 4.72 -10.65
N GLU A 102 -12.58 4.31 -10.75
CA GLU A 102 -13.63 5.06 -11.43
C GLU A 102 -13.90 6.46 -10.86
N LYS A 103 -13.45 6.72 -9.65
CA LYS A 103 -13.61 8.03 -8.99
C LYS A 103 -12.33 8.86 -8.98
N ILE A 104 -11.20 8.31 -9.39
CA ILE A 104 -9.93 9.05 -9.48
C ILE A 104 -9.90 9.82 -10.80
N VAL A 105 -10.08 11.13 -10.73
CA VAL A 105 -10.18 12.03 -11.90
C VAL A 105 -8.91 12.09 -12.75
N ASP A 106 -7.78 11.66 -12.21
CA ASP A 106 -6.50 11.63 -12.90
C ASP A 106 -6.31 10.37 -13.77
N ILE A 107 -7.29 9.46 -13.80
CA ILE A 107 -7.33 8.27 -14.65
C ILE A 107 -8.33 8.48 -15.78
N ASP A 108 -7.88 8.30 -17.02
CA ASP A 108 -8.72 8.48 -18.21
C ASP A 108 -9.41 7.19 -18.65
N GLU A 109 -8.69 6.06 -18.57
CA GLU A 109 -9.20 4.78 -19.08
C GLU A 109 -8.87 3.64 -18.11
N ILE A 110 -9.83 2.76 -17.88
CA ILE A 110 -9.69 1.61 -16.98
C ILE A 110 -10.03 0.34 -17.77
N PHE A 111 -9.04 -0.57 -17.84
CA PHE A 111 -9.22 -1.90 -18.40
C PHE A 111 -9.35 -2.91 -17.25
N ILE A 112 -10.54 -3.45 -17.08
CA ILE A 112 -10.77 -4.47 -16.04
C ILE A 112 -10.35 -5.82 -16.57
N ILE A 113 -9.47 -6.48 -15.82
CA ILE A 113 -8.76 -7.68 -16.19
C ILE A 113 -8.93 -8.75 -15.11
N ASP A 114 -9.37 -9.93 -15.50
CA ASP A 114 -9.22 -11.11 -14.66
C ASP A 114 -7.81 -11.69 -14.82
N ILE A 115 -7.05 -11.71 -13.73
CA ILE A 115 -5.68 -12.24 -13.73
C ILE A 115 -5.61 -13.75 -14.03
N ASN A 116 -6.72 -14.48 -13.91
CA ASN A 116 -6.82 -15.89 -14.25
C ASN A 116 -7.12 -16.11 -15.74
N GLU A 117 -7.67 -15.08 -16.42
CA GLU A 117 -8.10 -15.12 -17.82
C GLU A 117 -7.32 -14.15 -18.71
N LEU A 118 -6.07 -13.87 -18.39
CA LEU A 118 -5.21 -12.93 -19.15
C LEU A 118 -5.10 -13.24 -20.65
N ASN A 119 -5.41 -14.47 -21.07
CA ASN A 119 -5.41 -14.85 -22.47
C ASN A 119 -6.63 -14.35 -23.27
N SER A 120 -7.73 -14.03 -22.60
CA SER A 120 -8.99 -13.56 -23.21
C SER A 120 -9.08 -12.03 -23.36
N ILE A 121 -8.05 -11.29 -22.93
CA ILE A 121 -8.06 -9.83 -22.99
C ILE A 121 -8.00 -9.38 -24.43
N SER A 122 -8.89 -8.41 -24.80
CA SER A 122 -8.78 -7.64 -26.03
C SER A 122 -7.48 -6.83 -26.04
N GLN A 123 -6.95 -6.59 -27.23
CA GLN A 123 -5.69 -5.87 -27.37
C GLN A 123 -5.83 -4.43 -26.83
N ILE A 124 -4.96 -4.08 -25.89
CA ILE A 124 -4.85 -2.72 -25.35
C ILE A 124 -3.80 -1.98 -26.18
N GLU A 125 -4.10 -0.75 -26.59
CA GLU A 125 -3.17 0.13 -27.29
C GLU A 125 -2.69 1.24 -26.37
N THR A 126 -1.37 1.43 -26.31
CA THR A 126 -0.73 2.50 -25.52
C THR A 126 0.61 2.90 -26.14
N ASP A 127 1.13 4.06 -25.83
CA ASP A 127 2.47 4.45 -26.27
C ASP A 127 3.54 3.94 -25.28
N LEU A 128 3.28 4.00 -23.99
CA LEU A 128 4.21 3.62 -22.94
C LEU A 128 3.54 2.76 -21.88
N ILE A 129 4.19 1.65 -21.53
CA ILE A 129 3.83 0.88 -20.32
C ILE A 129 4.83 1.21 -19.22
N ILE A 130 4.32 1.62 -18.04
CA ILE A 130 5.13 1.85 -16.84
C ILE A 130 4.83 0.79 -15.80
N ASN A 131 5.84 -0.03 -15.44
CA ASN A 131 5.75 -1.05 -14.40
C ASN A 131 6.54 -0.67 -13.16
N PRO A 132 5.95 0.02 -12.17
CA PRO A 132 6.64 0.44 -10.95
C PRO A 132 6.87 -0.70 -9.96
N TYR A 133 6.25 -1.85 -10.17
CA TYR A 133 6.31 -3.03 -9.29
C TYR A 133 7.07 -4.23 -9.85
N ALA A 134 7.88 -4.05 -10.92
CA ALA A 134 8.66 -5.15 -11.49
C ALA A 134 9.64 -5.78 -10.49
N TRP A 135 10.11 -5.03 -9.50
CA TRP A 135 10.96 -5.53 -8.41
C TRP A 135 10.26 -6.56 -7.51
N MET A 136 8.92 -6.59 -7.49
CA MET A 136 8.12 -7.57 -6.74
C MET A 136 7.89 -8.81 -7.60
N LYS A 137 8.47 -9.94 -7.23
CA LYS A 137 8.54 -11.19 -8.00
C LYS A 137 7.23 -11.65 -8.65
N ARG A 138 6.13 -11.60 -7.90
CA ARG A 138 4.81 -12.03 -8.39
C ARG A 138 4.20 -11.01 -9.33
N LYS A 139 4.34 -9.73 -9.02
CA LYS A 139 3.80 -8.62 -9.82
C LYS A 139 4.49 -8.55 -11.20
N GLU A 140 5.80 -8.79 -11.25
CA GLU A 140 6.55 -8.88 -12.51
C GLU A 140 5.93 -9.89 -13.48
N LEU A 141 5.49 -11.05 -12.98
CA LEU A 141 4.90 -12.09 -13.83
C LEU A 141 3.61 -11.61 -14.51
N PHE A 142 2.69 -11.00 -13.77
CA PHE A 142 1.43 -10.48 -14.32
C PHE A 142 1.67 -9.33 -15.29
N SER A 143 2.61 -8.44 -14.96
CA SER A 143 2.97 -7.34 -15.86
C SER A 143 3.55 -7.84 -17.18
N VAL A 144 4.39 -8.87 -17.15
CA VAL A 144 4.95 -9.46 -18.39
C VAL A 144 3.87 -10.19 -19.21
N GLN A 145 2.88 -10.82 -18.58
CA GLN A 145 1.74 -11.41 -19.28
C GLN A 145 0.89 -10.32 -19.97
N LEU A 146 0.68 -9.18 -19.32
CA LEU A 146 -0.03 -8.05 -19.91
C LEU A 146 0.72 -7.47 -21.11
N LEU A 147 2.06 -7.35 -21.02
CA LEU A 147 2.90 -6.91 -22.14
C LEU A 147 2.71 -7.74 -23.42
N GLN A 148 2.39 -9.03 -23.32
CA GLN A 148 2.09 -9.87 -24.48
C GLN A 148 0.77 -9.53 -25.19
N LYS A 149 -0.15 -8.88 -24.45
CA LYS A 149 -1.51 -8.55 -24.89
C LYS A 149 -1.69 -7.07 -25.21
N THR A 150 -0.63 -6.30 -25.08
CA THR A 150 -0.67 -4.85 -25.26
C THR A 150 0.15 -4.48 -26.50
N GLN A 151 -0.42 -3.60 -27.34
CA GLN A 151 0.34 -2.90 -28.38
C GLN A 151 0.97 -1.66 -27.76
N TYR A 152 2.29 -1.60 -27.72
CA TYR A 152 3.02 -0.49 -27.10
C TYR A 152 4.30 -0.13 -27.87
N LYS A 153 4.64 1.15 -27.85
CA LYS A 153 5.88 1.66 -28.46
C LYS A 153 7.06 1.54 -27.51
N TYR A 154 6.85 1.90 -26.24
CA TYR A 154 7.86 1.91 -25.19
C TYR A 154 7.40 1.17 -23.94
N ALA A 155 8.38 0.68 -23.18
CA ALA A 155 8.14 0.13 -21.85
C ALA A 155 9.24 0.56 -20.87
N MET A 156 8.83 0.86 -19.63
CA MET A 156 9.70 1.27 -18.53
C MET A 156 9.39 0.42 -17.30
N SER A 157 10.42 0.06 -16.52
CA SER A 157 10.22 -0.65 -15.26
C SER A 157 11.15 -0.16 -14.15
N PHE A 158 10.77 -0.46 -12.91
CA PHE A 158 11.62 -0.30 -11.74
C PHE A 158 11.99 -1.69 -11.19
N GLY A 159 13.27 -2.04 -11.28
CA GLY A 159 13.75 -3.39 -10.98
C GLY A 159 13.20 -4.45 -11.92
N GLY A 160 13.09 -5.67 -11.40
CA GLY A 160 12.66 -6.84 -12.13
C GLY A 160 13.84 -7.71 -12.58
N TRP A 161 13.54 -8.97 -12.92
CA TRP A 161 14.52 -9.90 -13.45
C TRP A 161 14.60 -9.85 -14.98
N LEU A 162 13.43 -9.65 -15.62
CA LEU A 162 13.35 -9.59 -17.08
C LEU A 162 13.62 -8.17 -17.56
N ASN A 163 14.61 -7.99 -18.42
CA ASN A 163 14.96 -6.69 -19.02
C ASN A 163 14.55 -6.55 -20.49
N LYS A 164 14.35 -7.67 -21.19
CA LYS A 164 14.08 -7.73 -22.64
C LYS A 164 12.95 -6.78 -23.10
N PRO A 165 11.79 -6.66 -22.39
CA PRO A 165 10.68 -5.83 -22.87
C PRO A 165 10.87 -4.32 -22.68
N TYR A 166 11.87 -3.89 -21.94
CA TYR A 166 11.97 -2.51 -21.46
C TYR A 166 13.03 -1.70 -22.22
N ASN A 167 12.64 -0.51 -22.70
CA ASN A 167 13.58 0.50 -23.19
C ASN A 167 14.39 1.10 -22.03
N LEU A 168 13.74 1.27 -20.87
CA LEU A 168 14.34 1.81 -19.67
C LEU A 168 14.00 0.92 -18.48
N GLN A 169 15.01 0.31 -17.87
CA GLN A 169 14.88 -0.42 -16.61
C GLN A 169 15.66 0.32 -15.52
N LEU A 170 14.93 0.99 -14.63
CA LEU A 170 15.52 1.71 -13.50
C LEU A 170 15.92 0.70 -12.43
N PRO A 171 17.13 0.79 -11.84
CA PRO A 171 17.56 -0.15 -10.84
C PRO A 171 16.78 0.03 -9.55
N ALA A 172 16.36 -1.10 -8.93
CA ALA A 172 15.79 -1.18 -7.60
C ALA A 172 16.89 -1.64 -6.64
N GLU A 173 17.63 -0.70 -6.08
CA GLU A 173 18.77 -0.93 -5.21
C GLU A 173 18.69 -0.04 -3.97
N GLY A 174 19.20 -0.56 -2.84
CA GLY A 174 19.22 0.14 -1.58
C GLY A 174 17.85 0.34 -0.93
N ASP A 175 17.81 1.17 0.07
CA ASP A 175 16.57 1.61 0.73
C ASP A 175 15.88 2.66 -0.14
N PHE A 176 14.58 2.51 -0.36
CA PHE A 176 13.76 3.45 -1.09
C PHE A 176 12.33 3.49 -0.54
N HIS A 177 11.67 4.61 -0.68
CA HIS A 177 10.23 4.72 -0.50
C HIS A 177 9.51 4.50 -1.85
N ILE A 178 8.25 4.04 -1.84
CA ILE A 178 7.50 3.73 -3.08
C ILE A 178 7.35 4.94 -4.01
N THR A 179 7.46 6.16 -3.50
CA THR A 179 7.47 7.37 -4.32
C THR A 179 8.79 7.60 -5.09
N ASP A 180 9.90 6.97 -4.70
CA ASP A 180 11.19 7.19 -5.36
C ASP A 180 11.26 6.61 -6.78
N PRO A 181 10.81 5.35 -7.03
CA PRO A 181 10.66 4.87 -8.39
C PRO A 181 9.72 5.74 -9.23
N GLN A 182 8.63 6.23 -8.63
CA GLN A 182 7.69 7.12 -9.31
C GLN A 182 8.33 8.43 -9.74
N LYS A 183 9.11 9.08 -8.87
CA LYS A 183 9.88 10.29 -9.19
C LYS A 183 10.90 10.04 -10.32
N LYS A 184 11.61 8.92 -10.26
CA LYS A 184 12.56 8.54 -11.32
C LYS A 184 11.88 8.33 -12.68
N MET A 185 10.70 7.69 -12.69
CA MET A 185 9.89 7.47 -13.89
C MET A 185 9.34 8.79 -14.46
N LEU A 186 8.84 9.67 -13.60
CA LEU A 186 8.41 11.03 -13.99
C LEU A 186 9.59 11.83 -14.59
N THR A 187 10.78 11.74 -13.99
CA THR A 187 11.99 12.40 -14.52
C THR A 187 12.34 11.91 -15.93
N ALA A 188 12.18 10.61 -16.22
CA ALA A 188 12.36 10.07 -17.57
C ALA A 188 11.35 10.62 -18.59
N LEU A 189 10.23 11.18 -18.11
CA LEU A 189 9.23 11.90 -18.91
C LEU A 189 9.39 13.42 -18.86
N ASN A 190 10.54 13.92 -18.40
CA ASN A 190 10.86 15.34 -18.20
C ASN A 190 9.97 16.04 -17.15
N ILE A 191 9.37 15.28 -16.22
CA ILE A 191 8.59 15.81 -15.10
C ILE A 191 9.42 15.70 -13.82
N HIS A 192 9.99 16.83 -13.36
CA HIS A 192 10.84 16.85 -12.18
C HIS A 192 10.06 17.23 -10.93
N ARG A 193 10.05 16.34 -9.92
CA ARG A 193 9.39 16.56 -8.64
C ARG A 193 10.32 16.17 -7.48
N LYS A 194 10.54 17.10 -6.58
CA LYS A 194 11.30 16.86 -5.34
C LYS A 194 10.47 16.00 -4.37
N HIS A 195 9.20 16.35 -4.22
CA HIS A 195 8.24 15.66 -3.37
C HIS A 195 7.07 15.17 -4.20
N LEU A 196 6.51 14.02 -3.83
CA LEU A 196 5.34 13.44 -4.47
C LEU A 196 4.34 13.06 -3.37
N SER A 197 3.25 13.80 -3.27
CA SER A 197 2.16 13.54 -2.32
C SER A 197 1.06 12.73 -2.98
N TYR A 198 0.40 11.89 -2.19
CA TYR A 198 -0.81 11.19 -2.63
C TYR A 198 -1.98 12.18 -2.79
N SER A 199 -3.02 11.78 -3.53
CA SER A 199 -4.18 12.62 -3.80
C SER A 199 -5.43 11.76 -3.97
N LEU A 200 -6.49 12.13 -3.28
CA LEU A 200 -7.81 11.54 -3.47
C LEU A 200 -8.83 12.64 -3.74
N PRO A 201 -9.80 12.42 -4.64
CA PRO A 201 -10.82 13.41 -4.92
C PRO A 201 -11.78 13.57 -3.73
N ALA A 202 -12.32 14.76 -3.58
CA ALA A 202 -13.48 15.01 -2.75
C ALA A 202 -14.73 14.53 -3.52
N LEU A 203 -15.58 13.76 -2.86
CA LEU A 203 -16.84 13.27 -3.43
C LEU A 203 -18.03 13.82 -2.62
N PRO A 204 -18.70 14.88 -3.08
CA PRO A 204 -19.71 15.59 -2.30
C PRO A 204 -20.82 14.69 -1.75
N SER A 205 -21.32 13.73 -2.50
CA SER A 205 -22.38 12.82 -2.05
C SER A 205 -21.95 11.94 -0.87
N HIS A 206 -20.71 11.46 -0.85
CA HIS A 206 -20.17 10.68 0.26
C HIS A 206 -19.86 11.56 1.47
N GLU A 207 -19.43 12.81 1.23
CA GLU A 207 -19.20 13.78 2.30
C GLU A 207 -20.51 14.18 2.99
N GLU A 208 -21.57 14.39 2.23
CA GLU A 208 -22.91 14.69 2.76
C GLU A 208 -23.44 13.54 3.62
N THR A 209 -23.37 12.30 3.14
CA THR A 209 -23.74 11.09 3.90
C THR A 209 -22.98 11.01 5.22
N ILE A 210 -21.68 11.30 5.22
CA ILE A 210 -20.86 11.26 6.44
C ILE A 210 -21.14 12.45 7.35
N ASN A 211 -21.40 13.63 6.81
CA ASN A 211 -21.81 14.78 7.62
C ASN A 211 -23.09 14.49 8.41
N GLU A 212 -24.09 13.86 7.78
CA GLU A 212 -25.31 13.41 8.46
C GLU A 212 -25.01 12.36 9.54
N TYR A 213 -24.17 11.36 9.21
CA TYR A 213 -23.74 10.33 10.16
C TYR A 213 -23.06 10.90 11.40
N LEU A 214 -22.32 12.00 11.25
CA LEU A 214 -21.54 12.63 12.31
C LEU A 214 -22.36 13.61 13.20
N LEU A 215 -23.58 14.00 12.79
CA LEU A 215 -24.41 14.96 13.54
C LEU A 215 -24.55 14.65 15.04
N PRO A 216 -24.79 13.37 15.47
CA PRO A 216 -24.91 13.04 16.89
C PRO A 216 -23.64 13.28 17.71
N PHE A 217 -22.49 13.40 17.05
CA PHE A 217 -21.17 13.52 17.68
C PHE A 217 -20.58 14.93 17.54
N LYS A 218 -21.38 15.90 17.11
CA LYS A 218 -20.96 17.29 16.92
C LYS A 218 -20.41 17.89 18.23
N GLY A 219 -19.30 18.62 18.10
CA GLY A 219 -18.61 19.26 19.22
C GLY A 219 -17.56 18.38 19.90
N LYS A 220 -17.42 17.13 19.49
CA LYS A 220 -16.34 16.23 19.95
C LYS A 220 -15.21 16.16 18.91
N LYS A 221 -14.00 15.82 19.35
CA LYS A 221 -12.91 15.38 18.45
C LYS A 221 -13.24 14.00 17.92
N TRP A 222 -13.02 13.77 16.64
CA TRP A 222 -13.30 12.50 15.98
C TRP A 222 -12.01 11.72 15.72
N ILE A 223 -11.95 10.52 16.30
CA ILE A 223 -10.80 9.63 16.17
C ILE A 223 -11.21 8.42 15.34
N VAL A 224 -10.54 8.18 14.22
CA VAL A 224 -10.77 6.99 13.40
C VAL A 224 -9.70 5.94 13.71
N ILE A 225 -10.11 4.72 14.08
CA ILE A 225 -9.20 3.60 14.33
C ILE A 225 -9.44 2.49 13.32
N ASN A 226 -8.40 2.07 12.59
CA ASN A 226 -8.38 0.83 11.83
C ASN A 226 -7.44 -0.19 12.49
N PRO A 227 -7.98 -1.17 13.24
CA PRO A 227 -7.17 -2.17 13.93
C PRO A 227 -6.81 -3.38 13.06
N PHE A 228 -7.34 -3.49 11.84
CA PHE A 228 -7.27 -4.69 11.02
C PHE A 228 -6.32 -4.54 9.84
N ALA A 229 -5.37 -5.47 9.71
CA ALA A 229 -4.56 -5.65 8.51
C ALA A 229 -5.12 -6.77 7.62
N SER A 230 -4.56 -6.93 6.42
CA SER A 230 -4.90 -8.02 5.49
C SER A 230 -4.59 -9.41 6.07
N VAL A 231 -3.65 -9.48 7.01
CA VAL A 231 -3.29 -10.70 7.76
C VAL A 231 -3.43 -10.44 9.25
N ASP A 232 -3.93 -11.41 9.98
CA ASP A 232 -4.26 -11.25 11.40
C ASP A 232 -3.02 -10.98 12.27
N GLU A 233 -1.86 -11.48 11.88
CA GLU A 233 -0.59 -11.24 12.58
C GLU A 233 -0.15 -9.77 12.59
N ARG A 234 -0.68 -8.95 11.71
CA ARG A 234 -0.43 -7.50 11.65
C ARG A 234 -1.57 -6.66 12.21
N SER A 235 -2.68 -7.30 12.60
CA SER A 235 -3.83 -6.65 13.23
C SER A 235 -3.59 -6.46 14.72
N LEU A 236 -4.27 -5.49 15.33
CA LEU A 236 -4.42 -5.43 16.78
C LEU A 236 -5.33 -6.57 17.25
N SER A 237 -4.98 -7.24 18.34
CA SER A 237 -5.91 -8.15 18.99
C SER A 237 -7.09 -7.38 19.61
N ARG A 238 -8.18 -8.11 19.93
CA ARG A 238 -9.32 -7.49 20.63
C ARG A 238 -8.90 -6.84 21.94
N GLU A 239 -8.04 -7.49 22.72
CA GLU A 239 -7.52 -7.01 24.00
C GLU A 239 -6.67 -5.75 23.82
N GLN A 240 -5.83 -5.72 22.77
CA GLN A 240 -5.02 -4.55 22.44
C GLN A 240 -5.90 -3.37 22.01
N LEU A 241 -6.92 -3.62 21.20
CA LEU A 241 -7.87 -2.58 20.77
C LEU A 241 -8.64 -2.01 21.95
N VAL A 242 -9.21 -2.87 22.81
CA VAL A 242 -9.94 -2.44 24.02
C VAL A 242 -9.00 -1.66 24.96
N SER A 243 -7.77 -2.12 25.15
CA SER A 243 -6.77 -1.40 25.95
C SER A 243 -6.41 -0.03 25.35
N LEU A 244 -6.29 0.08 24.02
CA LEU A 244 -6.06 1.36 23.34
C LEU A 244 -7.25 2.30 23.56
N ILE A 245 -8.46 1.83 23.30
CA ILE A 245 -9.71 2.61 23.50
C ILE A 245 -9.77 3.13 24.92
N SER A 246 -9.61 2.28 25.94
CA SER A 246 -9.70 2.69 27.35
C SER A 246 -8.69 3.78 27.75
N LYS A 247 -7.59 3.90 27.01
CA LYS A 247 -6.56 4.91 27.29
C LYS A 247 -6.78 6.24 26.58
N ILE A 248 -7.47 6.24 25.44
CA ILE A 248 -7.67 7.46 24.63
C ILE A 248 -9.11 7.96 24.64
N SER A 249 -10.07 7.13 25.09
CA SER A 249 -11.48 7.49 25.18
C SER A 249 -11.71 8.53 26.26
N GLU A 250 -12.28 9.65 25.86
CA GLU A 250 -12.75 10.73 26.72
C GLU A 250 -14.17 11.10 26.24
N PRO A 251 -15.22 10.40 26.77
CA PRO A 251 -16.59 10.46 26.20
C PRO A 251 -17.20 11.84 26.10
N LYS A 252 -16.73 12.81 26.89
CA LYS A 252 -17.15 14.20 26.79
C LYS A 252 -16.48 14.95 25.65
N ASP A 253 -15.21 14.61 25.36
CA ASP A 253 -14.34 15.40 24.49
C ASP A 253 -14.08 14.75 23.12
N ASN A 254 -14.21 13.41 23.05
CA ASN A 254 -13.97 12.71 21.78
C ASN A 254 -14.98 11.59 21.50
N HIS A 255 -15.01 11.15 20.24
CA HIS A 255 -15.74 9.97 19.78
C HIS A 255 -14.84 9.15 18.85
N ILE A 256 -14.83 7.83 19.04
CA ILE A 256 -13.98 6.89 18.35
C ILE A 256 -14.81 6.12 17.32
N PHE A 257 -14.39 6.18 16.05
CA PHE A 257 -14.98 5.41 14.97
C PHE A 257 -14.03 4.27 14.57
N ILE A 258 -14.48 3.02 14.73
CA ILE A 258 -13.69 1.86 14.28
C ILE A 258 -14.12 1.51 12.88
N VAL A 259 -13.15 1.51 11.97
CA VAL A 259 -13.33 1.15 10.55
C VAL A 259 -12.49 -0.07 10.19
N GLY A 260 -12.80 -0.72 9.06
CA GLY A 260 -12.03 -1.84 8.55
C GLY A 260 -12.83 -2.70 7.59
N GLU A 261 -12.28 -3.87 7.26
CA GLU A 261 -12.98 -4.86 6.44
C GLU A 261 -14.27 -5.30 7.14
N ARG A 262 -15.40 -5.23 6.43
CA ARG A 262 -16.75 -5.51 6.95
C ARG A 262 -16.82 -6.80 7.75
N LYS A 263 -16.29 -7.91 7.22
CA LYS A 263 -16.30 -9.23 7.87
C LYS A 263 -15.55 -9.25 9.22
N LYS A 264 -14.58 -8.35 9.42
CA LYS A 264 -13.81 -8.22 10.66
C LYS A 264 -14.51 -7.27 11.63
N THR A 265 -15.01 -6.15 11.14
CA THR A 265 -15.70 -5.14 11.94
C THR A 265 -17.04 -5.64 12.50
N GLU A 266 -17.84 -6.39 11.73
CA GLU A 266 -19.10 -6.98 12.19
C GLU A 266 -18.96 -7.93 13.40
N LYS A 267 -17.76 -8.50 13.58
CA LYS A 267 -17.46 -9.40 14.71
C LYS A 267 -17.05 -8.67 15.99
N LEU A 268 -16.81 -7.36 15.89
CA LEU A 268 -16.47 -6.56 17.07
C LEU A 268 -17.71 -6.28 17.91
N ASN A 269 -17.69 -6.76 19.14
CA ASN A 269 -18.66 -6.39 20.16
C ASN A 269 -17.95 -5.49 21.18
N ILE A 270 -18.01 -4.16 20.95
CA ILE A 270 -17.47 -3.14 21.86
C ILE A 270 -18.63 -2.35 22.39
N GLN A 271 -18.84 -2.41 23.70
CA GLN A 271 -19.88 -1.67 24.41
C GLN A 271 -19.23 -0.51 25.15
N ASP A 272 -19.00 0.58 24.43
CA ASP A 272 -18.50 1.84 24.97
C ASP A 272 -19.29 2.99 24.33
N PRO A 273 -19.93 3.89 25.09
CA PRO A 273 -20.75 4.97 24.55
C PRO A 273 -19.95 5.99 23.72
N ALA A 274 -18.62 6.02 23.86
CA ALA A 274 -17.73 6.85 23.05
C ALA A 274 -17.22 6.15 21.78
N VAL A 275 -17.73 4.95 21.47
CA VAL A 275 -17.22 4.15 20.35
C VAL A 275 -18.34 3.73 19.41
N SER A 276 -18.16 3.99 18.13
CA SER A 276 -19.01 3.47 17.05
C SER A 276 -18.22 2.52 16.17
N VAL A 277 -18.76 1.33 15.92
CA VAL A 277 -18.23 0.41 14.90
C VAL A 277 -18.86 0.80 13.57
N SER A 278 -18.09 1.46 12.70
CA SER A 278 -18.58 2.07 11.46
C SER A 278 -18.44 1.12 10.29
N ILE A 279 -19.58 0.66 9.75
CA ILE A 279 -19.64 -0.27 8.62
C ILE A 279 -20.35 0.45 7.49
N PHE A 280 -19.58 0.89 6.51
CA PHE A 280 -20.11 1.59 5.35
C PHE A 280 -20.25 0.69 4.12
N PRO A 281 -21.20 0.96 3.23
CA PRO A 281 -21.37 0.23 1.99
C PRO A 281 -20.24 0.52 0.98
N SER A 282 -19.62 1.70 1.08
CA SER A 282 -18.60 2.18 0.16
C SER A 282 -17.28 2.49 0.87
N LEU A 283 -16.15 2.21 0.21
CA LEU A 283 -14.85 2.70 0.64
C LEU A 283 -14.82 4.23 0.67
N TRP A 284 -15.56 4.89 -0.20
CA TRP A 284 -15.59 6.35 -0.29
C TRP A 284 -16.27 7.00 0.91
N ASP A 285 -17.22 6.31 1.55
CA ASP A 285 -17.77 6.77 2.85
C ASP A 285 -16.70 6.71 3.94
N THR A 286 -15.89 5.63 3.95
CA THR A 286 -14.74 5.54 4.88
C THR A 286 -13.72 6.65 4.61
N ILE A 287 -13.42 6.95 3.34
CA ILE A 287 -12.54 8.07 2.96
C ILE A 287 -13.12 9.41 3.42
N ALA A 288 -14.41 9.63 3.24
CA ALA A 288 -15.09 10.84 3.72
C ALA A 288 -15.06 10.98 5.25
N LEU A 289 -15.24 9.87 5.99
CA LEU A 289 -15.07 9.86 7.44
C LEU A 289 -13.63 10.22 7.85
N ILE A 290 -12.62 9.61 7.21
CA ILE A 290 -11.21 9.93 7.48
C ILE A 290 -10.91 11.40 7.20
N LYS A 291 -11.50 11.98 6.15
CA LYS A 291 -11.35 13.40 5.82
C LYS A 291 -11.83 14.32 6.95
N GLN A 292 -12.86 13.91 7.69
CA GLN A 292 -13.40 14.68 8.81
C GLN A 292 -12.67 14.42 10.14
N ALA A 293 -11.91 13.32 10.24
CA ALA A 293 -11.27 12.94 11.50
C ALA A 293 -10.21 13.96 11.97
N ASP A 294 -10.12 14.16 13.28
CA ASP A 294 -9.06 14.93 13.93
C ASP A 294 -7.79 14.10 14.09
N LEU A 295 -7.93 12.77 14.19
CA LEU A 295 -6.83 11.81 14.28
C LEU A 295 -7.21 10.49 13.64
N VAL A 296 -6.26 9.89 12.94
CA VAL A 296 -6.33 8.51 12.44
C VAL A 296 -5.30 7.65 13.15
N ILE A 297 -5.71 6.48 13.64
CA ILE A 297 -4.80 5.45 14.17
C ILE A 297 -5.01 4.21 13.31
N SER A 298 -3.98 3.73 12.63
CA SER A 298 -4.13 2.58 11.74
C SER A 298 -2.93 1.65 11.78
N VAL A 299 -3.19 0.35 11.76
CA VAL A 299 -2.17 -0.62 11.39
C VAL A 299 -1.83 -0.47 9.91
N ASP A 300 -0.69 -1.05 9.48
CA ASP A 300 -0.18 -1.03 8.10
C ASP A 300 -1.22 -1.55 7.07
N THR A 301 -1.99 -0.63 6.49
CA THR A 301 -3.06 -0.88 5.50
C THR A 301 -3.29 0.32 4.59
N ALA A 302 -4.26 0.19 3.67
CA ALA A 302 -4.73 1.28 2.80
C ALA A 302 -5.12 2.55 3.57
N ILE A 303 -5.64 2.42 4.80
CA ILE A 303 -6.08 3.55 5.63
C ILE A 303 -4.93 4.50 5.95
N VAL A 304 -3.71 3.98 6.15
CA VAL A 304 -2.51 4.81 6.34
C VAL A 304 -2.29 5.73 5.13
N HIS A 305 -2.33 5.16 3.92
CA HIS A 305 -2.09 5.92 2.69
C HIS A 305 -3.23 6.88 2.36
N ILE A 306 -4.49 6.49 2.69
CA ILE A 306 -5.66 7.37 2.58
C ILE A 306 -5.51 8.56 3.53
N ALA A 307 -5.11 8.34 4.78
CA ALA A 307 -4.86 9.42 5.74
C ALA A 307 -3.76 10.38 5.25
N CYS A 308 -2.67 9.84 4.69
CA CYS A 308 -1.61 10.64 4.05
C CYS A 308 -2.13 11.44 2.84
N ALA A 309 -2.99 10.83 1.99
CA ALA A 309 -3.56 11.52 0.83
C ALA A 309 -4.50 12.68 1.21
N LEU A 310 -5.08 12.63 2.40
CA LEU A 310 -5.98 13.63 2.97
C LEU A 310 -5.28 14.55 3.98
N ASP A 311 -3.94 14.42 4.10
CA ASP A 311 -3.10 15.20 5.03
C ASP A 311 -3.60 15.18 6.49
N LYS A 312 -4.03 14.01 6.95
CA LYS A 312 -4.59 13.84 8.29
C LYS A 312 -3.50 13.57 9.33
N LYS A 313 -3.72 14.04 10.55
CA LYS A 313 -2.93 13.61 11.71
C LYS A 313 -3.04 12.10 11.86
N LEU A 314 -1.90 11.40 11.88
CA LEU A 314 -1.85 9.94 11.76
C LEU A 314 -0.87 9.32 12.75
N VAL A 315 -1.31 8.30 13.48
CA VAL A 315 -0.43 7.33 14.15
C VAL A 315 -0.50 6.01 13.36
N ALA A 316 0.57 5.69 12.67
CA ALA A 316 0.68 4.51 11.83
C ALA A 316 1.49 3.41 12.52
N ILE A 317 0.88 2.24 12.68
CA ILE A 317 1.43 1.09 13.43
C ILE A 317 1.99 0.08 12.43
N TYR A 318 3.29 -0.13 12.47
CA TYR A 318 3.99 -1.04 11.57
C TYR A 318 4.75 -2.12 12.34
N TYR A 319 4.97 -3.25 11.68
CA TYR A 319 5.99 -4.19 12.09
C TYR A 319 7.19 -4.11 11.16
N SER A 320 8.40 -4.24 11.70
CA SER A 320 9.59 -4.44 10.89
C SER A 320 9.43 -5.73 10.07
N MET A 321 9.40 -5.62 8.75
CA MET A 321 9.15 -6.76 7.87
C MET A 321 9.98 -6.67 6.61
N LEU A 322 10.80 -7.70 6.36
CA LEU A 322 11.52 -7.85 5.10
C LEU A 322 10.58 -8.43 4.02
N LEU A 323 10.42 -7.71 2.93
CA LEU A 323 9.69 -8.15 1.74
C LEU A 323 10.55 -9.06 0.86
N ASP A 324 11.87 -8.83 0.81
CA ASP A 324 12.85 -9.70 0.17
C ASP A 324 14.12 -9.79 1.02
N HIS A 325 14.35 -10.96 1.62
CA HIS A 325 15.52 -11.19 2.47
C HIS A 325 16.88 -11.07 1.74
N ASN A 326 16.91 -11.29 0.41
CA ASN A 326 18.15 -11.20 -0.36
C ASN A 326 18.54 -9.76 -0.70
N LYS A 327 17.56 -8.85 -0.71
CA LYS A 327 17.74 -7.45 -1.10
C LYS A 327 17.55 -6.49 0.07
N ASN A 328 17.26 -7.02 1.25
CA ASN A 328 17.01 -6.24 2.47
C ASN A 328 15.88 -5.20 2.33
N TYR A 329 14.84 -5.51 1.53
CA TYR A 329 13.70 -4.63 1.32
C TYR A 329 12.78 -4.65 2.53
N GLU A 330 12.74 -3.56 3.27
CA GLU A 330 11.88 -3.40 4.44
C GLU A 330 10.53 -2.78 4.06
N GLY A 331 9.44 -3.55 4.28
CA GLY A 331 8.09 -3.12 3.92
C GLY A 331 7.64 -1.83 4.62
N ASN A 332 8.02 -1.68 5.88
CA ASN A 332 7.73 -0.49 6.68
C ASN A 332 8.45 0.78 6.19
N LYS A 333 9.59 0.65 5.51
CA LYS A 333 10.28 1.77 4.87
C LYS A 333 9.70 2.08 3.50
N ILE A 334 9.52 1.03 2.66
CA ILE A 334 9.03 1.19 1.29
C ILE A 334 7.62 1.76 1.25
N PHE A 335 6.75 1.28 2.14
CA PHE A 335 5.36 1.70 2.24
C PHE A 335 5.08 2.49 3.53
N GLY A 336 6.08 3.18 4.08
CA GLY A 336 5.87 4.07 5.21
C GLY A 336 4.89 5.20 4.89
N PRO A 337 4.32 5.85 5.90
CA PRO A 337 3.50 7.03 5.69
C PRO A 337 4.35 8.20 5.17
N ILE A 338 3.72 9.08 4.41
CA ILE A 338 4.32 10.35 3.94
C ILE A 338 3.62 11.54 4.58
N GLY A 339 4.29 12.69 4.58
CA GLY A 339 3.75 13.94 5.12
C GLY A 339 4.19 14.20 6.56
N GLU A 340 4.09 15.47 6.98
CA GLU A 340 4.54 15.96 8.28
C GLU A 340 3.56 15.62 9.41
N ASN A 341 2.30 15.29 9.06
CA ASN A 341 1.24 14.98 10.01
C ASN A 341 1.20 13.48 10.41
N ALA A 342 2.17 12.66 9.95
CA ALA A 342 2.17 11.23 10.16
C ALA A 342 3.31 10.77 11.08
N LYS A 343 2.98 10.13 12.20
CA LYS A 343 3.92 9.43 13.08
C LYS A 343 3.89 7.94 12.79
N GLN A 344 5.03 7.36 12.38
CA GLN A 344 5.18 5.94 12.20
C GLN A 344 5.78 5.29 13.44
N LEU A 345 5.09 4.32 14.00
CA LEU A 345 5.58 3.49 15.12
C LEU A 345 5.91 2.09 14.59
N ILE A 346 7.16 1.67 14.74
CA ILE A 346 7.65 0.40 14.21
C ILE A 346 7.91 -0.55 15.36
N PHE A 347 7.22 -1.70 15.36
CA PHE A 347 7.36 -2.74 16.36
C PHE A 347 8.10 -3.96 15.81
N ASN A 348 8.79 -4.68 16.68
CA ASN A 348 9.51 -5.88 16.26
C ASN A 348 8.53 -7.01 15.94
N LYS A 349 8.60 -7.54 14.72
CA LYS A 349 7.76 -8.64 14.25
C LYS A 349 7.92 -9.92 15.08
N TYR A 350 9.12 -10.18 15.59
CA TYR A 350 9.42 -11.44 16.29
C TYR A 350 8.88 -11.46 17.72
N ASP A 351 8.82 -10.32 18.36
CA ASP A 351 8.32 -10.20 19.74
C ASP A 351 6.80 -10.11 19.80
N ARG A 352 6.16 -9.73 18.68
CA ARG A 352 4.70 -9.47 18.57
C ARG A 352 4.15 -8.58 19.70
N LYS A 353 5.01 -7.81 20.34
CA LYS A 353 4.64 -6.91 21.42
C LYS A 353 4.42 -5.53 20.83
N ILE A 354 3.15 -5.13 20.73
CA ILE A 354 2.77 -3.75 20.46
C ILE A 354 2.66 -3.04 21.79
N ASP A 355 3.37 -1.94 21.93
CA ASP A 355 3.25 -1.07 23.10
C ASP A 355 2.03 -0.14 22.96
N ILE A 356 0.92 -0.56 23.56
CA ILE A 356 -0.33 0.20 23.55
C ILE A 356 -0.20 1.53 24.31
N ASN A 357 0.68 1.60 25.33
CA ASN A 357 0.90 2.86 26.05
C ASN A 357 1.59 3.88 25.15
N LEU A 358 2.59 3.46 24.37
CA LEU A 358 3.25 4.32 23.42
C LEU A 358 2.27 4.86 22.38
N ILE A 359 1.43 3.98 21.79
CA ILE A 359 0.42 4.39 20.80
C ILE A 359 -0.55 5.41 21.41
N ALA A 360 -1.05 5.14 22.62
CA ALA A 360 -1.99 6.03 23.30
C ALA A 360 -1.35 7.38 23.65
N THR A 361 -0.09 7.38 24.08
CA THR A 361 0.66 8.61 24.37
C THR A 361 0.84 9.46 23.12
N GLU A 362 1.29 8.87 22.01
CA GLU A 362 1.45 9.58 20.75
C GLU A 362 0.11 10.12 20.21
N ALA A 363 -0.95 9.33 20.32
CA ALA A 363 -2.29 9.77 19.94
C ALA A 363 -2.75 11.00 20.73
N LYS A 364 -2.57 11.03 22.06
CA LYS A 364 -2.90 12.16 22.91
C LYS A 364 -2.04 13.38 22.61
N ASN A 365 -0.74 13.21 22.46
CA ASN A 365 0.18 14.29 22.12
C ASN A 365 -0.24 14.99 20.81
N ILE A 366 -0.60 14.21 19.79
CA ILE A 366 -1.06 14.72 18.50
C ILE A 366 -2.42 15.46 18.64
N LEU A 367 -3.37 14.91 19.39
CA LEU A 367 -4.68 15.53 19.65
C LEU A 367 -4.55 16.85 20.41
N ASP A 368 -3.60 16.92 21.35
CA ASP A 368 -3.33 18.12 22.16
C ASP A 368 -2.46 19.16 21.45
N GLY A 369 -2.00 18.86 20.23
CA GLY A 369 -1.09 19.76 19.49
C GLY A 369 0.32 19.87 20.08
N LYS A 370 0.70 18.92 20.98
CA LYS A 370 2.01 18.92 21.67
C LYS A 370 3.13 18.23 20.85
N CYS A 371 2.77 17.50 19.79
CA CYS A 371 3.74 16.78 18.98
C CYS A 371 4.27 17.65 17.86
N VAL A 372 5.48 18.12 18.00
CA VAL A 372 6.33 18.49 16.86
C VAL A 372 6.88 17.17 16.32
N ILE A 373 6.40 16.74 15.16
CA ILE A 373 6.91 15.54 14.49
C ILE A 373 8.31 15.89 13.99
N GLU A 374 9.32 15.67 14.83
CA GLU A 374 10.71 15.85 14.42
C GLU A 374 11.05 14.83 13.34
N GLU A 375 11.61 15.32 12.20
CA GLU A 375 12.08 14.47 11.08
C GLU A 375 13.11 13.41 11.49
N LYS A 376 13.68 13.51 12.70
CA LYS A 376 14.80 12.69 13.16
C LYS A 376 14.44 11.28 13.66
N ASP A 377 13.17 10.99 13.97
CA ASP A 377 12.77 9.69 14.50
C ASP A 377 12.49 8.62 13.43
N LYS A 378 12.88 8.86 12.19
CA LYS A 378 12.69 7.89 11.09
C LYS A 378 13.55 6.64 11.19
N TYR A 379 14.55 6.60 12.11
CA TYR A 379 15.51 5.50 12.20
C TYR A 379 15.91 5.23 13.66
N LEU A 380 15.06 4.55 14.43
CA LEU A 380 15.47 3.83 15.63
C LEU A 380 15.24 2.33 15.46
#